data_309e48f5dc785c5e813392517ac6c127
#
_entry.id   309e48f5dc785c5e813392517ac6c127
#
_cell.length_a   1.000
_cell.length_b   1.000
_cell.length_c   1.000
_cell.angle_alpha   90.00
_cell.angle_beta   90.00
_cell.angle_gamma   90.00
#
_symmetry.space_group_name_H-M   'P 1'
#
loop_
_entity.id
_entity.type
_entity.pdbx_description
1 polymer ?
#
loop_
_entity_poly.entity_id
_entity_poly.type
_entity_poly.pdbx_seq_one_letter_code
_entity_poly.pdbx_strand_id
1 'polypeptide(L)'
;MRYLVREAQYSSVSDILISASKEIERLNEPLLLLCQPTLSSSLSMAVIESSLVDNGIAYRRKFSIDEPQSPWIKIIDDDSEITSIETNPFRLTISPSIVDGLISHNGEYRKGPLTSVAQSHALAQLISPNGIRTRRLRPWLISGNWLNHAMDNSYDPLYSALRDFLLGEGIIRVVPLPEVPEPNVSVYDWIDENILNAVSSRWGSLDLEGKARALSNLVRDSLIRSKPSTSRLEEIVWHCILAPGWSTDMVSQISSARVFWEDNSPNIASSKVIDKLIRDGKM
;
A
#
# COMPACT_ATOMS: atom_id res chain seq x y z
N MET A 1 9.54 13.97 -10.55
CA MET A 1 8.91 13.23 -9.45
C MET A 1 8.16 14.20 -8.55
N ARG A 2 6.84 14.01 -8.41
CA ARG A 2 6.01 14.83 -7.50
C ARG A 2 6.14 14.30 -6.06
N TYR A 3 6.05 15.22 -5.09
CA TYR A 3 6.03 14.86 -3.67
C TYR A 3 4.61 14.57 -3.22
N LEU A 4 4.40 13.44 -2.55
CA LEU A 4 3.10 13.02 -2.01
C LEU A 4 2.50 14.07 -1.07
N VAL A 5 3.32 14.67 -0.20
CA VAL A 5 2.87 15.71 0.73
C VAL A 5 2.34 16.99 0.06
N ARG A 6 2.51 17.16 -1.25
CA ARG A 6 1.97 18.28 -2.02
C ARG A 6 0.62 17.97 -2.67
N GLU A 7 0.21 16.70 -2.66
CA GLU A 7 -1.11 16.30 -3.14
C GLU A 7 -2.17 16.70 -2.10
N ALA A 8 -3.34 17.13 -2.57
CA ALA A 8 -4.41 17.66 -1.72
C ALA A 8 -4.83 16.69 -0.59
N GLN A 9 -4.77 15.39 -0.85
CA GLN A 9 -5.11 14.34 0.10
C GLN A 9 -4.23 14.32 1.35
N TYR A 10 -3.02 14.88 1.28
CA TYR A 10 -2.07 14.95 2.39
C TYR A 10 -2.13 16.27 3.16
N SER A 11 -3.00 17.20 2.79
CA SER A 11 -3.04 18.56 3.37
C SER A 11 -3.16 18.57 4.90
N SER A 12 -3.88 17.62 5.49
CA SER A 12 -4.06 17.52 6.94
C SER A 12 -2.80 17.05 7.70
N VAL A 13 -1.86 16.39 7.03
CA VAL A 13 -0.67 15.80 7.66
C VAL A 13 0.66 16.32 7.07
N SER A 14 0.61 17.10 5.99
CA SER A 14 1.79 17.54 5.25
C SER A 14 2.81 18.25 6.13
N ASP A 15 2.38 19.23 6.92
CA ASP A 15 3.27 20.03 7.78
C ASP A 15 3.90 19.16 8.89
N ILE A 16 3.14 18.22 9.44
CA ILE A 16 3.61 17.25 10.44
C ILE A 16 4.73 16.39 9.83
N LEU A 17 4.50 15.81 8.64
CA LEU A 17 5.47 14.93 7.99
C LEU A 17 6.72 15.70 7.52
N ILE A 18 6.57 16.93 7.03
CA ILE A 18 7.70 17.80 6.67
C ILE A 18 8.53 18.17 7.90
N SER A 19 7.87 18.50 9.01
CA SER A 19 8.57 18.78 10.28
C SER A 19 9.31 17.53 10.78
N ALA A 20 8.63 16.36 10.75
CA ALA A 20 9.21 15.10 11.18
C ALA A 20 10.47 14.73 10.36
N SER A 21 10.44 14.87 9.03
CA SER A 21 11.61 14.55 8.21
C SER A 21 12.84 15.40 8.57
N LYS A 22 12.64 16.69 8.87
CA LYS A 22 13.72 17.60 9.27
C LYS A 22 14.30 17.24 10.64
N GLU A 23 13.44 16.86 11.59
CA GLU A 23 13.90 16.44 12.93
C GLU A 23 14.64 15.10 12.86
N ILE A 24 14.16 14.12 12.07
CA ILE A 24 14.83 12.83 11.88
C ILE A 24 16.25 12.99 11.35
N GLU A 25 16.49 13.93 10.41
CA GLU A 25 17.82 14.23 9.87
C GLU A 25 18.78 14.81 10.91
N ARG A 26 18.26 15.40 12.00
CA ARG A 26 19.05 16.03 13.08
C ARG A 26 19.33 15.10 14.25
N LEU A 27 18.70 13.92 14.29
CA LEU A 27 18.86 12.98 15.39
C LEU A 27 20.31 12.49 15.49
N ASN A 28 20.86 12.54 16.70
CA ASN A 28 22.18 12.01 17.02
C ASN A 28 22.13 10.65 17.72
N GLU A 29 20.95 10.12 17.94
CA GLU A 29 20.70 8.83 18.59
C GLU A 29 19.79 7.93 17.73
N PRO A 30 19.85 6.60 17.90
CA PRO A 30 19.04 5.68 17.09
C PRO A 30 17.55 5.91 17.28
N LEU A 31 16.84 6.01 16.16
CA LEU A 31 15.39 6.16 16.11
C LEU A 31 14.69 4.82 16.40
N LEU A 32 13.72 4.80 17.31
CA LEU A 32 12.90 3.62 17.54
C LEU A 32 11.68 3.62 16.61
N LEU A 33 11.44 2.50 15.96
CA LEU A 33 10.26 2.28 15.14
C LEU A 33 9.33 1.31 15.87
N LEU A 34 8.14 1.78 16.21
CA LEU A 34 7.16 1.07 17.04
C LEU A 34 5.91 0.76 16.24
N CYS A 35 5.44 -0.48 16.26
CA CYS A 35 4.16 -0.85 15.70
C CYS A 35 3.64 -2.16 16.28
N GLN A 36 2.37 -2.46 16.04
CA GLN A 36 1.86 -3.82 16.22
C GLN A 36 2.31 -4.71 15.05
N PRO A 37 2.50 -6.02 15.25
CA PRO A 37 2.99 -6.93 14.23
C PRO A 37 1.86 -7.37 13.27
N THR A 38 1.25 -6.41 12.58
CA THR A 38 0.24 -6.60 11.53
C THR A 38 0.87 -6.49 10.15
N LEU A 39 0.16 -6.92 9.10
CA LEU A 39 0.62 -6.75 7.73
C LEU A 39 0.67 -5.27 7.34
N SER A 40 -0.35 -4.49 7.66
CA SER A 40 -0.41 -3.06 7.34
C SER A 40 0.74 -2.29 7.99
N SER A 41 0.95 -2.48 9.30
CA SER A 41 2.08 -1.89 10.03
C SER A 41 3.43 -2.34 9.46
N SER A 42 3.55 -3.59 9.01
CA SER A 42 4.79 -4.09 8.37
C SER A 42 5.08 -3.40 7.05
N LEU A 43 4.07 -3.11 6.23
CA LEU A 43 4.21 -2.35 4.99
C LEU A 43 4.65 -0.90 5.27
N SER A 44 4.03 -0.26 6.27
CA SER A 44 4.40 1.08 6.73
C SER A 44 5.84 1.12 7.24
N MET A 45 6.22 0.15 8.08
CA MET A 45 7.56 0.08 8.65
C MET A 45 8.62 -0.19 7.58
N ALA A 46 8.36 -1.08 6.62
CA ALA A 46 9.31 -1.42 5.56
C ALA A 46 9.75 -0.20 4.74
N VAL A 47 8.84 0.71 4.41
CA VAL A 47 9.18 1.89 3.63
C VAL A 47 9.91 2.94 4.47
N ILE A 48 9.56 3.12 5.76
CA ILE A 48 10.30 4.01 6.67
C ILE A 48 11.73 3.48 6.86
N GLU A 49 11.90 2.19 7.21
CA GLU A 49 13.22 1.59 7.35
C GLU A 49 14.05 1.69 6.08
N SER A 50 13.44 1.49 4.91
CA SER A 50 14.12 1.65 3.62
C SER A 50 14.69 3.06 3.46
N SER A 51 13.94 4.09 3.86
CA SER A 51 14.39 5.48 3.76
C SER A 51 15.52 5.81 4.75
N LEU A 52 15.45 5.24 5.95
CA LEU A 52 16.50 5.39 6.97
C LEU A 52 17.80 4.70 6.53
N VAL A 53 17.69 3.47 5.99
CA VAL A 53 18.84 2.74 5.42
C VAL A 53 19.46 3.48 4.24
N ASP A 54 18.63 3.99 3.33
CA ASP A 54 19.11 4.75 2.16
C ASP A 54 19.85 6.04 2.56
N ASN A 55 19.55 6.62 3.73
CA ASN A 55 20.21 7.82 4.27
C ASN A 55 21.24 7.54 5.38
N GLY A 56 21.49 6.26 5.72
CA GLY A 56 22.43 5.89 6.76
C GLY A 56 22.04 6.29 8.18
N ILE A 57 20.75 6.47 8.45
CA ILE A 57 20.21 6.84 9.76
C ILE A 57 20.04 5.58 10.61
N ALA A 58 20.62 5.58 11.82
CA ALA A 58 20.53 4.45 12.75
C ALA A 58 19.12 4.33 13.33
N TYR A 59 18.60 3.11 13.35
CA TYR A 59 17.27 2.81 13.90
C TYR A 59 17.21 1.44 14.57
N ARG A 60 16.13 1.21 15.32
CA ARG A 60 15.77 -0.10 15.88
C ARG A 60 14.27 -0.34 15.72
N ARG A 61 13.91 -1.53 15.28
CA ARG A 61 12.53 -2.03 15.16
C ARG A 61 12.07 -2.65 16.48
N LYS A 62 10.85 -2.31 16.92
CA LYS A 62 10.20 -2.94 18.08
C LYS A 62 8.71 -3.17 17.78
N PHE A 63 8.26 -4.41 17.91
CA PHE A 63 6.83 -4.76 17.75
C PHE A 63 6.09 -4.58 19.08
N SER A 64 5.94 -3.35 19.48
CA SER A 64 5.19 -2.88 20.64
C SER A 64 4.82 -1.42 20.39
N ILE A 65 3.72 -0.98 20.96
CA ILE A 65 3.28 0.43 20.96
C ILE A 65 3.62 1.16 22.25
N ASP A 66 4.36 0.50 23.18
CA ASP A 66 4.82 1.14 24.42
C ASP A 66 5.81 2.27 24.10
N GLU A 67 5.57 3.44 24.64
CA GLU A 67 6.33 4.66 24.38
C GLU A 67 7.57 4.75 25.29
N PRO A 68 8.78 4.60 24.72
CA PRO A 68 10.04 4.79 25.47
C PRO A 68 10.40 6.25 25.61
N GLN A 69 11.45 6.53 26.42
CA GLN A 69 11.99 7.89 26.57
C GLN A 69 12.83 8.34 25.34
N SER A 70 13.37 7.41 24.56
CA SER A 70 14.15 7.68 23.34
C SER A 70 13.27 8.21 22.21
N PRO A 71 13.83 8.86 21.16
CA PRO A 71 13.09 9.26 19.99
C PRO A 71 12.41 8.08 19.29
N TRP A 72 11.17 8.27 18.85
CA TRP A 72 10.44 7.20 18.19
C TRP A 72 9.48 7.68 17.10
N ILE A 73 9.17 6.74 16.19
CA ILE A 73 8.01 6.77 15.28
C ILE A 73 7.10 5.62 15.67
N LYS A 74 5.85 5.92 16.02
CA LYS A 74 4.79 4.95 16.31
C LYS A 74 3.81 4.87 15.16
N ILE A 75 3.59 3.66 14.64
CA ILE A 75 2.67 3.39 13.53
C ILE A 75 1.45 2.69 14.10
N ILE A 76 0.29 3.28 13.85
CA ILE A 76 -1.04 2.80 14.28
C ILE A 76 -1.84 2.45 13.02
N ASP A 77 -2.57 1.33 13.04
CA ASP A 77 -3.37 0.85 11.90
C ASP A 77 -4.86 1.22 12.00
N ASP A 78 -5.31 1.66 13.16
CA ASP A 78 -6.67 2.10 13.44
C ASP A 78 -6.73 3.61 13.71
N ASP A 79 -7.93 4.14 13.91
CA ASP A 79 -8.21 5.54 14.17
C ASP A 79 -8.24 5.89 15.68
N SER A 80 -7.61 5.07 16.53
CA SER A 80 -7.54 5.30 17.97
C SER A 80 -6.74 6.52 18.36
N GLU A 81 -5.82 6.95 17.51
CA GLU A 81 -4.98 8.14 17.69
C GLU A 81 -5.02 9.01 16.43
N ILE A 82 -4.43 10.18 16.51
CA ILE A 82 -4.25 11.09 15.35
C ILE A 82 -2.77 11.22 15.02
N THR A 83 -2.46 11.45 13.75
CA THR A 83 -1.09 11.77 13.33
C THR A 83 -0.64 13.06 13.98
N SER A 84 0.45 12.99 14.74
CA SER A 84 0.96 14.10 15.55
C SER A 84 2.48 14.03 15.72
N ILE A 85 3.09 15.17 16.03
CA ILE A 85 4.53 15.28 16.26
C ILE A 85 4.82 16.06 17.53
N GLU A 86 5.77 15.57 18.31
CA GLU A 86 6.49 16.29 19.35
C GLU A 86 7.96 16.41 18.94
N THR A 87 8.60 17.55 19.17
CA THR A 87 9.97 17.77 18.70
C THR A 87 11.00 17.68 19.81
N ASN A 88 10.60 17.76 21.08
CA ASN A 88 11.51 17.68 22.22
C ASN A 88 10.89 16.92 23.41
N PRO A 89 11.17 15.63 23.59
CA PRO A 89 11.92 14.74 22.67
C PRO A 89 11.16 14.48 21.37
N PHE A 90 11.88 14.03 20.32
CA PHE A 90 11.23 13.69 19.04
C PHE A 90 10.31 12.49 19.20
N ARG A 91 9.05 12.68 18.84
CA ARG A 91 8.01 11.64 18.86
C ARG A 91 7.05 11.88 17.71
N LEU A 92 6.85 10.89 16.88
CA LEU A 92 5.91 10.95 15.76
C LEU A 92 4.93 9.79 15.85
N THR A 93 3.64 10.09 15.90
CA THR A 93 2.57 9.11 15.68
C THR A 93 2.07 9.23 14.26
N ILE A 94 1.98 8.11 13.56
CA ILE A 94 1.36 7.98 12.23
C ILE A 94 0.12 7.10 12.38
N SER A 95 -1.05 7.66 12.10
CA SER A 95 -2.34 6.99 12.24
C SER A 95 -3.25 7.31 11.04
N PRO A 96 -4.13 6.41 10.62
CA PRO A 96 -5.08 6.68 9.56
C PRO A 96 -5.96 7.91 9.83
N SER A 97 -6.33 8.62 8.79
CA SER A 97 -7.25 9.75 8.88
C SER A 97 -8.21 9.76 7.69
N ILE A 98 -9.43 10.24 7.89
CA ILE A 98 -10.38 10.40 6.79
C ILE A 98 -10.16 11.75 6.13
N VAL A 99 -9.88 11.73 4.83
CA VAL A 99 -9.56 12.92 4.04
C VAL A 99 -10.42 13.00 2.77
N ASP A 100 -10.46 14.17 2.16
CA ASP A 100 -11.08 14.35 0.86
C ASP A 100 -10.26 13.65 -0.23
N GLY A 101 -10.90 12.75 -0.97
CA GLY A 101 -10.31 12.00 -2.08
C GLY A 101 -10.62 12.65 -3.43
N LEU A 102 -11.62 12.12 -4.13
CA LEU A 102 -12.04 12.62 -5.44
C LEU A 102 -13.23 13.57 -5.33
N ILE A 103 -13.26 14.57 -6.22
CA ILE A 103 -14.43 15.43 -6.40
C ILE A 103 -15.44 14.69 -7.27
N SER A 104 -16.67 14.52 -6.79
CA SER A 104 -17.77 13.97 -7.57
C SER A 104 -18.18 14.92 -8.69
N HIS A 105 -18.93 14.42 -9.68
CA HIS A 105 -19.46 15.25 -10.77
C HIS A 105 -20.33 16.43 -10.28
N ASN A 106 -20.91 16.31 -9.09
CA ASN A 106 -21.73 17.34 -8.45
C ASN A 106 -20.90 18.34 -7.62
N GLY A 107 -19.56 18.28 -7.65
CA GLY A 107 -18.68 19.15 -6.87
C GLY A 107 -18.52 18.75 -5.40
N GLU A 108 -19.12 17.66 -4.97
CA GLU A 108 -18.97 17.15 -3.60
C GLU A 108 -17.69 16.30 -3.47
N TYR A 109 -16.96 16.50 -2.40
CA TYR A 109 -15.81 15.65 -2.08
C TYR A 109 -16.27 14.31 -1.51
N ARG A 110 -15.78 13.23 -2.11
CA ARG A 110 -15.89 11.90 -1.55
C ARG A 110 -14.68 11.64 -0.65
N LYS A 111 -14.93 11.21 0.58
CA LYS A 111 -13.89 10.97 1.59
C LYS A 111 -13.44 9.53 1.56
N GLY A 112 -12.16 9.32 1.87
CA GLY A 112 -11.55 8.01 2.00
C GLY A 112 -10.43 8.01 3.05
N PRO A 113 -9.95 6.81 3.46
CA PRO A 113 -8.90 6.68 4.47
C PRO A 113 -7.52 6.99 3.89
N LEU A 114 -6.84 8.01 4.41
CA LEU A 114 -5.40 8.21 4.25
C LEU A 114 -4.69 7.30 5.27
N THR A 115 -4.35 6.10 4.85
CA THR A 115 -3.82 5.04 5.70
C THR A 115 -2.43 5.36 6.26
N SER A 116 -2.03 4.69 7.34
CA SER A 116 -0.67 4.77 7.89
C SER A 116 0.39 4.37 6.85
N VAL A 117 0.08 3.40 5.97
CA VAL A 117 0.95 3.03 4.84
C VAL A 117 1.18 4.22 3.92
N ALA A 118 0.12 4.91 3.49
CA ALA A 118 0.21 6.05 2.59
C ALA A 118 1.01 7.21 3.22
N GLN A 119 0.76 7.51 4.50
CA GLN A 119 1.51 8.54 5.24
C GLN A 119 2.98 8.16 5.42
N SER A 120 3.28 6.89 5.71
CA SER A 120 4.66 6.37 5.83
C SER A 120 5.43 6.49 4.52
N HIS A 121 4.78 6.26 3.37
CA HIS A 121 5.38 6.50 2.05
C HIS A 121 5.70 7.98 1.81
N ALA A 122 4.82 8.89 2.25
CA ALA A 122 5.06 10.31 2.14
C ALA A 122 6.24 10.76 3.00
N LEU A 123 6.32 10.29 4.24
CA LEU A 123 7.48 10.55 5.12
C LEU A 123 8.77 9.97 4.54
N ALA A 124 8.77 8.72 4.11
CA ALA A 124 9.93 8.07 3.52
C ALA A 124 10.43 8.79 2.26
N GLN A 125 9.52 9.32 1.45
CA GLN A 125 9.87 10.14 0.28
C GLN A 125 10.54 11.45 0.68
N LEU A 126 10.16 12.07 1.80
CA LEU A 126 10.81 13.27 2.32
C LEU A 126 12.21 12.97 2.85
N ILE A 127 12.37 11.88 3.63
CA ILE A 127 13.65 11.46 4.20
C ILE A 127 14.64 11.06 3.08
N SER A 128 14.20 10.26 2.11
CA SER A 128 15.10 9.74 1.05
C SER A 128 14.42 9.76 -0.32
N PRO A 129 14.29 10.94 -0.96
CA PRO A 129 13.57 11.10 -2.23
C PRO A 129 14.19 10.32 -3.38
N ASN A 130 15.49 10.12 -3.36
CA ASN A 130 16.28 9.42 -4.37
C ASN A 130 16.78 8.03 -3.93
N GLY A 131 16.42 7.58 -2.72
CA GLY A 131 16.82 6.30 -2.18
C GLY A 131 16.36 5.13 -3.06
N ILE A 132 17.25 4.20 -3.32
CA ILE A 132 16.96 3.06 -4.22
C ILE A 132 15.90 2.15 -3.62
N ARG A 133 16.00 1.85 -2.31
CA ARG A 133 15.05 1.00 -1.59
C ARG A 133 13.72 1.69 -1.46
N THR A 134 13.73 2.96 -1.04
CA THR A 134 12.54 3.80 -0.91
C THR A 134 11.76 3.88 -2.22
N ARG A 135 12.45 4.09 -3.35
CA ARG A 135 11.81 4.15 -4.67
C ARG A 135 11.25 2.81 -5.11
N ARG A 136 11.92 1.71 -4.80
CA ARG A 136 11.47 0.35 -5.16
C ARG A 136 10.19 -0.04 -4.42
N LEU A 137 9.96 0.48 -3.21
CA LEU A 137 8.75 0.22 -2.42
C LEU A 137 7.56 1.11 -2.78
N ARG A 138 7.72 2.13 -3.63
CA ARG A 138 6.61 3.04 -4.01
C ARG A 138 5.33 2.37 -4.50
N PRO A 139 5.37 1.28 -5.27
CA PRO A 139 4.15 0.60 -5.69
C PRO A 139 3.27 0.14 -4.52
N TRP A 140 3.85 -0.08 -3.35
CA TRP A 140 3.13 -0.49 -2.14
C TRP A 140 2.34 0.62 -1.46
N LEU A 141 2.44 1.87 -1.92
CA LEU A 141 1.73 3.05 -1.38
C LEU A 141 0.25 2.80 -1.14
N ILE A 142 -0.43 2.14 -2.08
CA ILE A 142 -1.89 1.92 -2.04
C ILE A 142 -2.30 0.61 -1.35
N SER A 143 -1.33 -0.18 -0.93
CA SER A 143 -1.62 -1.48 -0.27
C SER A 143 -2.36 -1.33 1.05
N GLY A 144 -2.14 -0.24 1.78
CA GLY A 144 -2.90 0.07 3.00
C GLY A 144 -4.40 0.26 2.73
N ASN A 145 -4.76 0.96 1.66
CA ASN A 145 -6.15 1.12 1.24
C ASN A 145 -6.74 -0.21 0.75
N TRP A 146 -5.94 -1.05 0.05
CA TRP A 146 -6.38 -2.39 -0.30
C TRP A 146 -6.70 -3.26 0.92
N LEU A 147 -5.91 -3.15 1.99
CA LEU A 147 -6.12 -3.88 3.23
C LEU A 147 -7.28 -3.31 4.07
N ASN A 148 -7.68 -2.07 3.83
CA ASN A 148 -8.76 -1.41 4.54
C ASN A 148 -10.14 -1.90 4.06
N HIS A 149 -11.08 -2.07 5.00
CA HIS A 149 -12.43 -2.54 4.73
C HIS A 149 -13.33 -1.54 3.98
N ALA A 150 -12.88 -0.30 3.77
CA ALA A 150 -13.66 0.71 3.02
C ALA A 150 -14.05 0.21 1.62
N MET A 151 -13.17 -0.52 0.93
CA MET A 151 -13.45 -1.12 -0.38
C MET A 151 -14.46 -2.27 -0.35
N ASP A 152 -14.76 -2.84 0.80
CA ASP A 152 -15.72 -3.95 0.92
C ASP A 152 -17.16 -3.45 0.86
N ASN A 153 -17.40 -2.19 1.21
CA ASN A 153 -18.72 -1.58 1.26
C ASN A 153 -19.01 -0.65 0.07
N SER A 154 -17.98 0.04 -0.42
CA SER A 154 -18.12 1.01 -1.50
C SER A 154 -16.77 1.28 -2.17
N TYR A 155 -16.81 2.06 -3.24
CA TYR A 155 -15.63 2.59 -3.90
C TYR A 155 -14.80 3.47 -2.93
N ASP A 156 -13.50 3.18 -2.82
CA ASP A 156 -12.55 4.02 -2.07
C ASP A 156 -11.96 5.10 -2.99
N PRO A 157 -12.38 6.37 -2.84
CA PRO A 157 -11.93 7.46 -3.71
C PRO A 157 -10.45 7.77 -3.51
N LEU A 158 -9.89 7.47 -2.33
CA LEU A 158 -8.49 7.72 -2.07
C LEU A 158 -7.60 6.64 -2.69
N TYR A 159 -8.01 5.37 -2.65
CA TYR A 159 -7.33 4.31 -3.38
C TYR A 159 -7.16 4.66 -4.85
N SER A 160 -8.22 5.10 -5.50
CA SER A 160 -8.18 5.45 -6.92
C SER A 160 -7.32 6.69 -7.18
N ALA A 161 -7.42 7.72 -6.35
CA ALA A 161 -6.58 8.92 -6.49
C ALA A 161 -5.09 8.59 -6.36
N LEU A 162 -4.72 7.74 -5.39
CA LEU A 162 -3.33 7.31 -5.20
C LEU A 162 -2.85 6.36 -6.32
N ARG A 163 -3.72 5.46 -6.82
CA ARG A 163 -3.43 4.62 -7.99
C ARG A 163 -3.14 5.47 -9.22
N ASP A 164 -3.99 6.44 -9.50
CA ASP A 164 -3.85 7.33 -10.65
C ASP A 164 -2.61 8.23 -10.52
N PHE A 165 -2.25 8.65 -9.30
CA PHE A 165 -0.99 9.33 -9.03
C PHE A 165 0.22 8.43 -9.38
N LEU A 166 0.26 7.18 -8.92
CA LEU A 166 1.35 6.24 -9.21
C LEU A 166 1.44 5.91 -10.70
N LEU A 167 0.31 5.76 -11.37
CA LEU A 167 0.23 5.54 -12.81
C LEU A 167 0.77 6.75 -13.58
N GLY A 168 0.35 7.96 -13.21
CA GLY A 168 0.81 9.21 -13.83
C GLY A 168 2.31 9.49 -13.63
N GLU A 169 2.91 8.99 -12.53
CA GLU A 169 4.36 9.04 -12.29
C GLU A 169 5.12 7.88 -12.97
N GLY A 170 4.44 6.96 -13.65
CA GLY A 170 5.06 5.79 -14.27
C GLY A 170 5.65 4.76 -13.30
N ILE A 171 5.18 4.79 -12.05
CA ILE A 171 5.64 3.88 -10.99
C ILE A 171 5.00 2.50 -11.11
N ILE A 172 3.76 2.47 -11.59
CA ILE A 172 2.98 1.26 -11.82
C ILE A 172 2.40 1.25 -13.23
N ARG A 173 1.97 0.06 -13.65
CA ARG A 173 1.03 -0.14 -14.76
C ARG A 173 -0.26 -0.72 -14.20
N VAL A 174 -1.38 -0.33 -14.79
CA VAL A 174 -2.69 -0.91 -14.50
C VAL A 174 -3.09 -1.73 -15.73
N VAL A 175 -3.33 -3.01 -15.50
CA VAL A 175 -3.63 -3.98 -16.58
C VAL A 175 -4.79 -4.89 -16.17
N PRO A 176 -5.57 -5.42 -17.10
CA PRO A 176 -6.55 -6.46 -16.77
C PRO A 176 -5.85 -7.79 -16.41
N LEU A 177 -6.50 -8.62 -15.63
CA LEU A 177 -5.96 -9.87 -15.08
C LEU A 177 -5.32 -10.79 -16.15
N PRO A 178 -5.88 -10.96 -17.37
CA PRO A 178 -5.23 -11.76 -18.41
C PRO A 178 -3.89 -11.21 -18.92
N GLU A 179 -3.53 -9.97 -18.61
CA GLU A 179 -2.24 -9.35 -18.96
C GLU A 179 -1.21 -9.44 -17.82
N VAL A 180 -1.58 -9.98 -16.66
CA VAL A 180 -0.64 -10.28 -15.57
C VAL A 180 0.22 -11.47 -16.00
N PRO A 181 1.56 -11.38 -15.98
CA PRO A 181 2.43 -12.45 -16.49
C PRO A 181 2.24 -13.80 -15.78
N GLU A 182 2.15 -13.78 -14.47
CA GLU A 182 1.96 -14.96 -13.60
C GLU A 182 0.83 -14.68 -12.61
N PRO A 183 -0.44 -14.72 -13.05
CA PRO A 183 -1.57 -14.44 -12.17
C PRO A 183 -1.69 -15.52 -11.11
N ASN A 184 -1.74 -15.14 -9.85
CA ASN A 184 -1.92 -16.11 -8.75
C ASN A 184 -3.41 -16.35 -8.51
N VAL A 185 -3.98 -17.31 -9.20
CA VAL A 185 -5.42 -17.65 -9.10
C VAL A 185 -5.78 -18.36 -7.79
N SER A 186 -4.83 -18.91 -7.06
CA SER A 186 -5.08 -19.54 -5.75
C SER A 186 -5.60 -18.55 -4.71
N VAL A 187 -5.43 -17.25 -4.96
CA VAL A 187 -5.98 -16.16 -4.14
C VAL A 187 -7.50 -16.01 -4.30
N TYR A 188 -8.05 -16.54 -5.39
CA TYR A 188 -9.43 -16.33 -5.81
C TYR A 188 -10.14 -17.68 -6.05
N ASP A 189 -10.87 -18.18 -5.06
CA ASP A 189 -11.64 -19.45 -5.11
C ASP A 189 -12.77 -19.45 -6.14
N TRP A 190 -13.06 -18.30 -6.74
CA TRP A 190 -14.11 -18.08 -7.73
C TRP A 190 -13.59 -17.96 -9.17
N ILE A 191 -12.25 -18.00 -9.38
CA ILE A 191 -11.64 -17.98 -10.72
C ILE A 191 -11.24 -19.40 -11.10
N ASP A 192 -11.76 -19.90 -12.21
CA ASP A 192 -11.27 -21.14 -12.82
C ASP A 192 -9.97 -20.83 -13.60
N GLU A 193 -8.88 -21.45 -13.19
CA GLU A 193 -7.56 -21.29 -13.81
C GLU A 193 -7.56 -21.69 -15.29
N ASN A 194 -8.30 -22.73 -15.69
CA ASN A 194 -8.37 -23.15 -17.08
C ASN A 194 -9.08 -22.07 -17.93
N ILE A 195 -10.14 -21.47 -17.39
CA ILE A 195 -10.86 -20.38 -18.08
C ILE A 195 -9.93 -19.17 -18.21
N LEU A 196 -9.23 -18.78 -17.14
CA LEU A 196 -8.26 -17.67 -17.19
C LEU A 196 -7.16 -17.93 -18.23
N ASN A 197 -6.56 -19.11 -18.24
CA ASN A 197 -5.52 -19.49 -19.20
C ASN A 197 -6.05 -19.46 -20.66
N ALA A 198 -7.27 -19.94 -20.89
CA ALA A 198 -7.91 -19.87 -22.20
C ALA A 198 -8.23 -18.44 -22.64
N VAL A 199 -8.58 -17.55 -21.73
CA VAL A 199 -8.78 -16.12 -21.99
C VAL A 199 -7.44 -15.45 -22.28
N SER A 200 -6.43 -15.65 -21.43
CA SER A 200 -5.10 -15.05 -21.56
C SER A 200 -4.44 -15.42 -22.89
N SER A 201 -4.55 -16.68 -23.33
CA SER A 201 -3.97 -17.13 -24.62
C SER A 201 -4.54 -16.42 -25.84
N ARG A 202 -5.77 -15.94 -25.78
CA ARG A 202 -6.48 -15.25 -26.88
C ARG A 202 -6.61 -13.75 -26.68
N TRP A 203 -6.20 -13.24 -25.54
CA TRP A 203 -6.42 -11.85 -25.12
C TRP A 203 -5.98 -10.81 -26.14
N GLY A 204 -4.80 -11.00 -26.75
CA GLY A 204 -4.25 -10.10 -27.75
C GLY A 204 -5.03 -10.05 -29.07
N SER A 205 -5.83 -11.09 -29.38
CA SER A 205 -6.63 -11.17 -30.60
C SER A 205 -8.08 -10.70 -30.43
N LEU A 206 -8.52 -10.44 -29.18
CA LEU A 206 -9.87 -9.99 -28.90
C LEU A 206 -10.00 -8.48 -29.12
N ASP A 207 -11.11 -8.07 -29.71
CA ASP A 207 -11.55 -6.69 -29.74
C ASP A 207 -12.05 -6.25 -28.34
N LEU A 208 -12.40 -4.98 -28.19
CA LEU A 208 -12.82 -4.43 -26.89
C LEU A 208 -14.06 -5.15 -26.33
N GLU A 209 -15.04 -5.47 -27.18
CA GLU A 209 -16.24 -6.16 -26.77
C GLU A 209 -15.97 -7.61 -26.38
N GLY A 210 -15.09 -8.29 -27.13
CA GLY A 210 -14.61 -9.63 -26.82
C GLY A 210 -13.88 -9.70 -25.49
N LYS A 211 -13.03 -8.71 -25.20
CA LYS A 211 -12.34 -8.56 -23.91
C LYS A 211 -13.34 -8.36 -22.76
N ALA A 212 -14.31 -7.47 -22.94
CA ALA A 212 -15.35 -7.23 -21.94
C ALA A 212 -16.17 -8.48 -21.65
N ARG A 213 -16.59 -9.23 -22.68
CA ARG A 213 -17.32 -10.50 -22.54
C ARG A 213 -16.47 -11.57 -21.83
N ALA A 214 -15.19 -11.69 -22.19
CA ALA A 214 -14.28 -12.66 -21.60
C ALA A 214 -14.10 -12.41 -20.09
N LEU A 215 -13.90 -11.16 -19.66
CA LEU A 215 -13.79 -10.81 -18.24
C LEU A 215 -15.14 -10.99 -17.50
N SER A 216 -16.26 -10.64 -18.11
CA SER A 216 -17.59 -10.87 -17.53
C SER A 216 -17.87 -12.37 -17.30
N ASN A 217 -17.43 -13.23 -18.20
CA ASN A 217 -17.54 -14.67 -18.02
C ASN A 217 -16.62 -15.17 -16.88
N LEU A 218 -15.43 -14.63 -16.76
CA LEU A 218 -14.46 -15.00 -15.71
C LEU A 218 -14.98 -14.71 -14.31
N VAL A 219 -15.74 -13.61 -14.12
CA VAL A 219 -16.28 -13.17 -12.83
C VAL A 219 -17.69 -13.64 -12.54
N ARG A 220 -18.29 -14.41 -13.42
CA ARG A 220 -19.70 -14.79 -13.32
C ARG A 220 -20.08 -15.42 -11.99
N ASP A 221 -19.26 -16.35 -11.51
CA ASP A 221 -19.53 -17.07 -10.25
C ASP A 221 -19.39 -16.17 -9.03
N SER A 222 -18.47 -15.19 -9.06
CA SER A 222 -18.32 -14.18 -8.03
C SER A 222 -19.56 -13.27 -7.95
N LEU A 223 -20.08 -12.82 -9.08
CA LEU A 223 -21.29 -11.98 -9.12
C LEU A 223 -22.51 -12.68 -8.51
N ILE A 224 -22.65 -13.99 -8.72
CA ILE A 224 -23.71 -14.80 -8.11
C ILE A 224 -23.56 -14.87 -6.59
N ARG A 225 -22.35 -14.99 -6.09
CA ARG A 225 -22.03 -15.09 -4.65
C ARG A 225 -22.02 -13.74 -3.94
N SER A 226 -22.05 -12.61 -4.67
CA SER A 226 -21.87 -11.25 -4.15
C SER A 226 -20.60 -11.05 -3.31
N LYS A 227 -19.56 -11.82 -3.59
CA LYS A 227 -18.24 -11.75 -2.94
C LYS A 227 -17.13 -12.04 -3.95
N PRO A 228 -16.09 -11.21 -4.02
CA PRO A 228 -15.88 -9.95 -3.26
C PRO A 228 -16.86 -8.84 -3.66
N SER A 229 -16.79 -7.67 -3.01
CA SER A 229 -17.59 -6.49 -3.41
C SER A 229 -17.31 -6.12 -4.87
N THR A 230 -18.25 -5.45 -5.53
CA THR A 230 -18.08 -5.01 -6.93
C THR A 230 -16.81 -4.15 -7.10
N SER A 231 -16.55 -3.25 -6.15
CA SER A 231 -15.35 -2.39 -6.18
C SER A 231 -14.06 -3.21 -6.13
N ARG A 232 -13.97 -4.21 -5.24
CA ARG A 232 -12.80 -5.10 -5.21
C ARG A 232 -12.70 -5.95 -6.45
N LEU A 233 -13.82 -6.43 -6.98
CA LEU A 233 -13.86 -7.26 -8.18
C LEU A 233 -13.30 -6.50 -9.39
N GLU A 234 -13.67 -5.22 -9.54
CA GLU A 234 -13.13 -4.35 -10.59
C GLU A 234 -11.62 -4.20 -10.48
N GLU A 235 -11.11 -3.95 -9.27
CA GLU A 235 -9.66 -3.80 -9.05
C GLU A 235 -8.88 -5.13 -9.23
N ILE A 236 -9.49 -6.27 -8.95
CA ILE A 236 -8.88 -7.60 -9.16
C ILE A 236 -8.84 -7.98 -10.64
N VAL A 237 -9.84 -7.61 -11.42
CA VAL A 237 -10.02 -8.15 -12.78
C VAL A 237 -9.66 -7.15 -13.87
N TRP A 238 -9.99 -5.86 -13.66
CA TRP A 238 -9.77 -4.82 -14.66
C TRP A 238 -8.56 -3.94 -14.33
N HIS A 239 -8.21 -3.78 -13.06
CA HIS A 239 -7.22 -2.82 -12.60
C HIS A 239 -6.09 -3.46 -11.79
N CYS A 240 -5.61 -4.63 -12.23
CA CYS A 240 -4.45 -5.26 -11.60
C CYS A 240 -3.23 -4.34 -11.66
N ILE A 241 -2.55 -4.20 -10.54
CA ILE A 241 -1.41 -3.30 -10.41
C ILE A 241 -0.12 -4.09 -10.54
N LEU A 242 0.67 -3.72 -11.54
CA LEU A 242 2.01 -4.25 -11.77
C LEU A 242 3.06 -3.16 -11.58
N ALA A 243 4.12 -3.50 -10.85
CA ALA A 243 5.32 -2.67 -10.77
C ALA A 243 6.45 -3.24 -11.62
N PRO A 244 7.47 -2.43 -11.96
CA PRO A 244 8.66 -2.91 -12.65
C PRO A 244 9.31 -4.10 -11.92
N GLY A 245 9.52 -5.20 -12.63
CA GLY A 245 10.10 -6.43 -12.08
C GLY A 245 9.14 -7.33 -11.30
N TRP A 246 7.84 -7.00 -11.26
CA TRP A 246 6.82 -7.88 -10.71
C TRP A 246 6.26 -8.79 -11.80
N SER A 247 6.17 -10.09 -11.52
CA SER A 247 5.47 -11.06 -12.37
C SER A 247 4.02 -11.28 -11.94
N THR A 248 3.71 -11.01 -10.67
CA THR A 248 2.37 -11.08 -10.09
C THR A 248 1.86 -9.68 -9.75
N ASP A 249 0.55 -9.52 -9.67
CA ASP A 249 -0.10 -8.25 -9.29
C ASP A 249 0.01 -7.96 -7.78
N MET A 250 -0.30 -6.73 -7.38
CA MET A 250 -0.23 -6.28 -5.98
C MET A 250 -1.07 -7.15 -5.04
N VAL A 251 -2.26 -7.60 -5.45
CA VAL A 251 -3.13 -8.40 -4.59
C VAL A 251 -2.50 -9.76 -4.32
N SER A 252 -1.92 -10.38 -5.33
CA SER A 252 -1.15 -11.63 -5.21
C SER A 252 0.06 -11.45 -4.30
N GLN A 253 0.77 -10.32 -4.41
CA GLN A 253 1.89 -9.97 -3.53
C GLN A 253 1.43 -9.82 -2.07
N ILE A 254 0.31 -9.14 -1.80
CA ILE A 254 -0.28 -8.98 -0.46
C ILE A 254 -0.67 -10.35 0.11
N SER A 255 -1.26 -11.21 -0.70
CA SER A 255 -1.63 -12.57 -0.28
C SER A 255 -0.40 -13.41 0.07
N SER A 256 0.65 -13.33 -0.76
CA SER A 256 1.93 -14.00 -0.45
C SER A 256 2.55 -13.50 0.86
N ALA A 257 2.37 -12.21 1.18
CA ALA A 257 2.81 -11.67 2.46
C ALA A 257 2.02 -12.27 3.64
N ARG A 258 0.70 -12.50 3.50
CA ARG A 258 -0.15 -13.05 4.57
C ARG A 258 0.27 -14.46 5.01
N VAL A 259 0.78 -15.28 4.09
CA VAL A 259 1.23 -16.64 4.38
C VAL A 259 2.28 -16.68 5.51
N PHE A 260 3.08 -15.62 5.67
CA PHE A 260 4.05 -15.58 6.77
C PHE A 260 3.43 -15.65 8.16
N TRP A 261 2.17 -15.21 8.33
CA TRP A 261 1.44 -15.29 9.61
C TRP A 261 0.81 -16.66 9.86
N GLU A 262 0.72 -17.54 8.86
CA GLU A 262 0.19 -18.89 9.03
C GLU A 262 1.21 -19.78 9.77
N ASP A 263 2.50 -19.61 9.45
CA ASP A 263 3.57 -20.48 9.94
C ASP A 263 4.45 -19.85 11.03
N ASN A 264 4.26 -18.58 11.39
CA ASN A 264 5.15 -17.88 12.30
C ASN A 264 4.38 -17.07 13.35
N SER A 265 5.02 -16.81 14.49
CA SER A 265 4.49 -15.81 15.41
C SER A 265 4.41 -14.43 14.75
N PRO A 266 3.47 -13.58 15.15
CA PRO A 266 3.26 -12.27 14.50
C PRO A 266 4.53 -11.43 14.37
N ASN A 267 5.37 -11.38 15.40
CA ASN A 267 6.62 -10.61 15.37
C ASN A 267 7.62 -11.16 14.34
N ILE A 268 7.72 -12.49 14.21
CA ILE A 268 8.60 -13.15 13.23
C ILE A 268 8.05 -12.93 11.83
N ALA A 269 6.74 -13.09 11.61
CA ALA A 269 6.09 -12.87 10.34
C ALA A 269 6.33 -11.43 9.85
N SER A 270 6.07 -10.44 10.71
CA SER A 270 6.31 -9.02 10.41
C SER A 270 7.78 -8.76 10.05
N SER A 271 8.74 -9.29 10.85
CA SER A 271 10.17 -9.13 10.54
C SER A 271 10.51 -9.70 9.15
N LYS A 272 10.06 -10.92 8.85
CA LYS A 272 10.34 -11.58 7.56
C LYS A 272 9.78 -10.79 6.38
N VAL A 273 8.57 -10.27 6.51
CA VAL A 273 7.92 -9.44 5.46
C VAL A 273 8.69 -8.14 5.26
N ILE A 274 9.01 -7.42 6.34
CA ILE A 274 9.77 -6.16 6.27
C ILE A 274 11.13 -6.40 5.62
N ASP A 275 11.89 -7.40 6.09
CA ASP A 275 13.24 -7.69 5.58
C ASP A 275 13.20 -8.10 4.10
N LYS A 276 12.18 -8.88 3.68
CA LYS A 276 11.99 -9.27 2.28
C LYS A 276 11.68 -8.05 1.41
N LEU A 277 10.77 -7.19 1.85
CA LEU A 277 10.42 -5.96 1.13
C LEU A 277 11.61 -5.02 0.97
N ILE A 278 12.40 -4.79 2.03
CA ILE A 278 13.60 -3.94 1.98
C ILE A 278 14.63 -4.51 1.01
N ARG A 279 14.83 -5.84 1.02
CA ARG A 279 15.81 -6.52 0.17
C ARG A 279 15.34 -6.60 -1.29
N ASP A 280 14.13 -7.08 -1.53
CA ASP A 280 13.65 -7.50 -2.85
C ASP A 280 12.68 -6.49 -3.49
N GLY A 281 11.99 -5.67 -2.69
CA GLY A 281 10.93 -4.75 -3.12
C GLY A 281 9.61 -5.45 -3.47
N LYS A 282 9.54 -6.78 -3.29
CA LYS A 282 8.39 -7.63 -3.63
C LYS A 282 8.31 -8.85 -2.71
N MET A 283 7.17 -9.53 -2.77
CA MET A 283 6.87 -10.74 -2.01
C MET A 283 7.07 -12.01 -2.83
#